data_814ec5327056d7151936b8737faf601d
#
_entry.id   814ec5327056d7151936b8737faf601d
#
_cell.length_a   1.000
_cell.length_b   1.000
_cell.length_c   1.000
_cell.angle_alpha   90.00
_cell.angle_beta   90.00
_cell.angle_gamma   90.00
#
_symmetry.space_group_name_H-M   'P 1'
#
loop_
_entity.id
_entity.type
_entity.pdbx_description
1 polymer ?
#
loop_
_entity_poly.entity_id
_entity_poly.type
_entity_poly.pdbx_seq_one_letter_code
_entity_poly.pdbx_strand_id
1 'polypeptide(L)'
;MSEPFVFDPRCELCKTPFGAAVCGQEVLFTCRPLASEGFTHCALVLHREFAGQGQEIELSPAGFLGDRVCFSTAFSAPEEPELIWYHFRFWRDDGSGCDLDRTGYRSDGQPLSWQLTVYRRSTVPEWYGEGMVYQIFPDRFRRLSVPDPKGLVGNRWVHQNWDENPVWRPDPDGEVRNRDFFGGSLKGIISKLDELAELGVTALYMCPIFESASNHRYNTADYTKIDPLLGDEEDFKSLCARAKERGIRVILDGVFNHTGSQSIYFNADGFYPSLGAAQSQDSPYSDWFSFHPWPDDYDAWWGIRTLPAVREDAASYVDYIIDGENSIIRRWLRAGASGWRLDVADELPGWFIEKARKAVEEAKSDGLLIGEVWEDASNKIAYSQRRKYLLGSELHSVMNYPFRTALLTFLKGGDASGFREAMETIRENYPPEAFYANMNFLGTHDTARILTVLGADEPPASKEERASFRLSPVQRERGTALLRLAALALFSFPGVPTVYYGDEVGMEGWEDPFNRGTYPWGREDTAIRDYFALLGGLRKQRTSLRRGGIRWMEAQGRLAAYIRESAGERSVTVLNAGDSEQSFEMDWPWETCTDLVSGQKFTPVDGRLILKLGPYEGLLLG
;
A
#
# COMPACT_ATOMS: atom_id res chain seq x y z
N MET A 1 24.34 -26.43 0.60
CA MET A 1 23.28 -26.61 1.61
C MET A 1 23.69 -25.73 2.78
N SER A 2 22.91 -24.69 3.05
CA SER A 2 23.14 -23.83 4.23
C SER A 2 23.06 -24.67 5.50
N GLU A 3 23.90 -24.40 6.48
CA GLU A 3 23.85 -25.06 7.79
C GLU A 3 22.44 -24.96 8.35
N PRO A 4 21.85 -26.07 8.86
CA PRO A 4 20.50 -26.03 9.38
C PRO A 4 20.47 -25.13 10.62
N PHE A 5 19.64 -24.08 10.59
CA PHE A 5 19.38 -23.21 11.72
C PHE A 5 18.82 -24.01 12.92
N VAL A 6 19.03 -23.53 14.13
CA VAL A 6 18.34 -24.06 15.31
C VAL A 6 16.83 -23.91 15.12
N PHE A 7 16.40 -22.72 14.69
CA PHE A 7 15.06 -22.42 14.28
C PHE A 7 15.09 -21.25 13.28
N ASP A 8 14.27 -21.38 12.24
CA ASP A 8 13.97 -20.30 11.28
C ASP A 8 12.48 -20.38 10.95
N PRO A 9 11.67 -19.35 11.28
CA PRO A 9 10.22 -19.36 11.04
C PRO A 9 9.85 -19.43 9.55
N ARG A 10 10.81 -19.16 8.66
CA ARG A 10 10.64 -19.22 7.21
C ARG A 10 11.04 -20.56 6.61
N CYS A 11 11.63 -21.44 7.41
CA CYS A 11 11.97 -22.80 7.00
C CYS A 11 10.83 -23.76 7.34
N GLU A 12 10.24 -24.40 6.33
CA GLU A 12 9.12 -25.34 6.52
C GLU A 12 9.51 -26.55 7.41
N LEU A 13 10.81 -26.88 7.50
CA LEU A 13 11.28 -27.89 8.45
C LEU A 13 11.25 -27.40 9.92
N CYS A 14 11.17 -26.09 10.15
CA CYS A 14 11.10 -25.49 11.49
C CYS A 14 9.70 -25.09 11.88
N LYS A 15 8.93 -24.52 10.93
CA LYS A 15 7.56 -24.06 11.15
C LYS A 15 6.69 -24.38 9.94
N THR A 16 5.62 -25.14 10.15
CA THR A 16 4.64 -25.49 9.11
C THR A 16 3.22 -25.25 9.65
N PRO A 17 2.37 -24.51 8.90
CA PRO A 17 2.65 -23.86 7.63
C PRO A 17 3.56 -22.62 7.77
N PHE A 18 4.08 -22.16 6.63
CA PHE A 18 4.77 -20.87 6.54
C PHE A 18 3.83 -19.71 6.87
N GLY A 19 4.34 -18.68 7.53
CA GLY A 19 3.66 -17.39 7.69
C GLY A 19 2.51 -17.42 8.70
N ALA A 20 1.45 -16.64 8.42
CA ALA A 20 0.26 -16.53 9.24
C ALA A 20 -0.55 -17.83 9.25
N ALA A 21 -1.27 -18.08 10.34
CA ALA A 21 -2.15 -19.25 10.52
C ALA A 21 -3.63 -18.84 10.53
N VAL A 22 -4.47 -19.68 9.97
CA VAL A 22 -5.95 -19.51 10.07
C VAL A 22 -6.40 -19.87 11.48
N CYS A 23 -7.46 -19.23 11.99
CA CYS A 23 -8.09 -19.61 13.25
C CYS A 23 -8.36 -21.12 13.31
N GLY A 24 -8.03 -21.77 14.42
CA GLY A 24 -8.15 -23.22 14.65
C GLY A 24 -7.13 -24.09 13.90
N GLN A 25 -6.24 -23.51 13.08
CA GLN A 25 -5.26 -24.27 12.31
C GLN A 25 -4.15 -24.82 13.22
N GLU A 26 -3.72 -26.05 12.95
CA GLU A 26 -2.53 -26.62 13.58
C GLU A 26 -1.25 -26.04 12.96
N VAL A 27 -0.31 -25.63 13.82
CA VAL A 27 1.02 -25.13 13.45
C VAL A 27 2.06 -26.04 14.11
N LEU A 28 2.88 -26.69 13.31
CA LEU A 28 4.00 -27.50 13.78
C LEU A 28 5.23 -26.63 13.97
N PHE A 29 5.84 -26.70 15.15
CA PHE A 29 7.12 -26.08 15.47
C PHE A 29 8.17 -27.15 15.72
N THR A 30 9.36 -26.99 15.13
CA THR A 30 10.49 -27.89 15.31
C THR A 30 11.78 -27.10 15.50
N CYS A 31 12.40 -27.25 16.64
CA CYS A 31 13.74 -26.72 16.96
C CYS A 31 14.81 -27.80 16.80
N ARG A 32 16.03 -27.41 16.36
CA ARG A 32 17.13 -28.33 16.04
C ARG A 32 18.46 -27.82 16.60
N PRO A 33 18.65 -27.77 17.93
CA PRO A 33 19.95 -27.45 18.54
C PRO A 33 20.99 -28.53 18.22
N LEU A 34 22.29 -28.20 18.30
CA LEU A 34 23.35 -29.18 18.17
C LEU A 34 23.31 -30.14 19.39
N ALA A 35 23.51 -31.41 19.14
CA ALA A 35 23.60 -32.42 20.25
C ALA A 35 24.70 -32.08 21.23
N SER A 36 25.79 -31.44 20.77
CA SER A 36 26.91 -31.00 21.62
C SER A 36 26.54 -29.89 22.61
N GLU A 37 25.41 -29.18 22.39
CA GLU A 37 24.89 -28.15 23.29
C GLU A 37 24.26 -28.79 24.56
N GLY A 38 23.90 -30.08 24.49
CA GLY A 38 23.45 -30.87 25.63
C GLY A 38 22.07 -30.51 26.18
N PHE A 39 21.22 -29.81 25.37
CA PHE A 39 19.84 -29.53 25.76
C PHE A 39 19.02 -30.83 25.76
N THR A 40 18.31 -31.06 26.88
CA THR A 40 17.43 -32.23 27.07
C THR A 40 15.97 -31.86 26.99
N HIS A 41 15.65 -30.57 27.14
CA HIS A 41 14.30 -30.03 27.12
C HIS A 41 14.22 -28.78 26.25
N CYS A 42 13.04 -28.57 25.66
CA CYS A 42 12.68 -27.37 24.88
C CYS A 42 11.20 -27.03 25.12
N ALA A 43 10.87 -25.75 25.27
CA ALA A 43 9.48 -25.28 25.32
C ALA A 43 9.26 -24.12 24.35
N LEU A 44 8.08 -24.07 23.76
CA LEU A 44 7.54 -22.94 23.03
C LEU A 44 6.85 -22.02 24.04
N VAL A 45 7.35 -20.80 24.19
CA VAL A 45 6.78 -19.77 25.06
C VAL A 45 5.99 -18.79 24.19
N LEU A 46 4.71 -18.67 24.47
CA LEU A 46 3.75 -17.87 23.69
C LEU A 46 3.17 -16.74 24.55
N HIS A 47 2.97 -15.59 23.94
CA HIS A 47 2.18 -14.49 24.48
C HIS A 47 1.12 -14.06 23.47
N ARG A 48 -0.16 -14.12 23.86
CA ARG A 48 -1.31 -13.70 23.06
C ARG A 48 -1.61 -12.24 23.38
N GLU A 49 -1.43 -11.37 22.39
CA GLU A 49 -1.52 -9.91 22.54
C GLU A 49 -2.90 -9.44 22.99
N PHE A 50 -3.96 -9.89 22.29
CA PHE A 50 -5.33 -9.42 22.56
C PHE A 50 -5.96 -10.12 23.74
N ALA A 51 -5.65 -11.38 23.99
CA ALA A 51 -6.13 -12.10 25.15
C ALA A 51 -5.34 -11.76 26.43
N GLY A 52 -4.16 -11.16 26.31
CA GLY A 52 -3.27 -10.86 27.45
C GLY A 52 -2.79 -12.10 28.20
N GLN A 53 -2.60 -13.23 27.51
CA GLN A 53 -2.30 -14.53 28.11
C GLN A 53 -0.96 -15.08 27.64
N GLY A 54 -0.16 -15.55 28.59
CA GLY A 54 1.04 -16.33 28.34
C GLY A 54 0.75 -17.84 28.42
N GLN A 55 1.48 -18.62 27.62
CA GLN A 55 1.44 -20.07 27.63
C GLN A 55 2.84 -20.63 27.37
N GLU A 56 3.18 -21.73 28.03
CA GLU A 56 4.39 -22.49 27.75
C GLU A 56 4.00 -23.92 27.37
N ILE A 57 4.53 -24.43 26.25
CA ILE A 57 4.23 -25.75 25.70
C ILE A 57 5.55 -26.49 25.52
N GLU A 58 5.74 -27.59 26.23
CA GLU A 58 6.93 -28.43 26.10
C GLU A 58 6.95 -29.12 24.73
N LEU A 59 8.09 -29.09 24.06
CA LEU A 59 8.34 -29.82 22.83
C LEU A 59 8.85 -31.22 23.13
N SER A 60 8.27 -32.22 22.48
CA SER A 60 8.71 -33.61 22.59
C SER A 60 9.96 -33.86 21.75
N PRO A 61 10.91 -34.71 22.23
CA PRO A 61 12.00 -35.19 21.39
C PRO A 61 11.47 -35.88 20.12
N ALA A 62 11.96 -35.48 18.95
CA ALA A 62 11.51 -35.94 17.64
C ALA A 62 12.62 -36.61 16.81
N GLY A 63 13.67 -37.09 17.48
CA GLY A 63 14.81 -37.77 16.86
C GLY A 63 16.00 -36.87 16.55
N PHE A 64 16.78 -37.25 15.56
CA PHE A 64 18.01 -36.55 15.17
C PHE A 64 18.01 -36.21 13.68
N LEU A 65 18.61 -35.10 13.33
CA LEU A 65 18.95 -34.72 11.96
C LEU A 65 20.46 -34.41 11.92
N GLY A 66 21.25 -35.40 11.47
CA GLY A 66 22.70 -35.29 11.54
C GLY A 66 23.20 -35.21 12.99
N ASP A 67 23.91 -34.15 13.31
CA ASP A 67 24.44 -33.84 14.63
C ASP A 67 23.50 -33.01 15.53
N ARG A 68 22.23 -32.85 15.10
CA ARG A 68 21.21 -32.02 15.77
C ARG A 68 20.13 -32.88 16.39
N VAL A 69 19.75 -32.53 17.63
CA VAL A 69 18.56 -33.07 18.30
C VAL A 69 17.34 -32.31 17.81
N CYS A 70 16.26 -33.01 17.48
CA CYS A 70 15.00 -32.38 17.09
C CYS A 70 14.01 -32.40 18.25
N PHE A 71 13.38 -31.24 18.51
CA PHE A 71 12.27 -31.09 19.45
C PHE A 71 11.08 -30.54 18.67
N SER A 72 9.91 -31.16 18.78
CA SER A 72 8.72 -30.76 18.03
C SER A 72 7.48 -30.68 18.91
N THR A 73 6.56 -29.77 18.55
CA THR A 73 5.21 -29.70 19.09
C THR A 73 4.23 -29.23 18.05
N ALA A 74 2.98 -29.68 18.15
CA ALA A 74 1.87 -29.13 17.39
C ALA A 74 1.12 -28.12 18.29
N PHE A 75 0.93 -26.92 17.78
CA PHE A 75 0.19 -25.85 18.42
C PHE A 75 -1.09 -25.60 17.66
N SER A 76 -2.26 -25.71 18.31
CA SER A 76 -3.54 -25.32 17.73
C SER A 76 -3.73 -23.81 17.88
N ALA A 77 -3.76 -23.10 16.77
CA ALA A 77 -4.05 -21.67 16.77
C ALA A 77 -5.43 -21.40 17.40
N PRO A 78 -5.61 -20.26 18.10
CA PRO A 78 -6.92 -19.87 18.65
C PRO A 78 -8.03 -19.86 17.60
N GLU A 79 -9.27 -20.13 18.05
CA GLU A 79 -10.48 -20.02 17.20
C GLU A 79 -10.85 -18.56 16.85
N GLU A 80 -10.37 -17.60 17.64
CA GLU A 80 -10.52 -16.17 17.39
C GLU A 80 -9.21 -15.56 16.89
N PRO A 81 -9.29 -14.52 16.00
CA PRO A 81 -8.12 -13.83 15.50
C PRO A 81 -7.23 -13.28 16.61
N GLU A 82 -5.93 -13.47 16.46
CA GLU A 82 -4.95 -13.14 17.50
C GLU A 82 -3.61 -12.72 16.91
N LEU A 83 -2.85 -11.95 17.66
CA LEU A 83 -1.44 -11.71 17.41
C LEU A 83 -0.63 -12.40 18.51
N ILE A 84 0.22 -13.33 18.14
CA ILE A 84 0.99 -14.15 19.06
C ILE A 84 2.47 -13.81 18.91
N TRP A 85 3.10 -13.52 20.02
CA TRP A 85 4.55 -13.38 20.14
C TRP A 85 5.12 -14.66 20.71
N TYR A 86 6.16 -15.24 20.11
CA TYR A 86 6.73 -16.50 20.57
C TYR A 86 8.24 -16.52 20.49
N HIS A 87 8.83 -17.33 21.40
CA HIS A 87 10.23 -17.69 21.44
C HIS A 87 10.35 -19.10 22.00
N PHE A 88 11.57 -19.64 22.05
CA PHE A 88 11.80 -20.97 22.62
C PHE A 88 12.69 -20.87 23.85
N ARG A 89 12.46 -21.76 24.81
CA ARG A 89 13.27 -21.94 26.00
C ARG A 89 13.90 -23.33 25.96
N PHE A 90 15.20 -23.39 26.14
CA PHE A 90 15.98 -24.63 26.21
C PHE A 90 16.59 -24.80 27.58
N TRP A 91 16.60 -26.02 28.11
CA TRP A 91 17.29 -26.31 29.34
C TRP A 91 17.83 -27.76 29.39
N ARG A 92 18.76 -28.00 30.31
CA ARG A 92 19.41 -29.29 30.60
C ARG A 92 18.83 -29.86 31.87
N ASP A 93 19.16 -31.14 32.17
CA ASP A 93 18.73 -31.83 33.39
C ASP A 93 19.24 -31.17 34.69
N ASP A 94 20.35 -30.42 34.61
CA ASP A 94 20.89 -29.64 35.74
C ASP A 94 20.20 -28.30 35.98
N GLY A 95 19.19 -27.97 35.17
CA GLY A 95 18.44 -26.74 35.24
C GLY A 95 19.09 -25.54 34.52
N SER A 96 20.31 -25.69 34.00
CA SER A 96 20.94 -24.64 33.20
C SER A 96 20.23 -24.50 31.83
N GLY A 97 20.02 -23.27 31.34
CA GLY A 97 19.29 -23.07 30.08
C GLY A 97 19.43 -21.67 29.53
N CYS A 98 18.74 -21.45 28.40
CA CYS A 98 18.69 -20.16 27.72
C CYS A 98 17.40 -20.05 26.88
N ASP A 99 17.02 -18.83 26.53
CA ASP A 99 15.98 -18.60 25.55
C ASP A 99 16.60 -18.49 24.12
N LEU A 100 15.85 -18.91 23.11
CA LEU A 100 16.16 -18.68 21.71
C LEU A 100 15.12 -17.73 21.14
N ASP A 101 15.55 -16.59 20.65
CA ASP A 101 14.71 -15.61 20.00
C ASP A 101 15.24 -15.28 18.58
N ARG A 102 14.66 -14.29 17.91
CA ARG A 102 15.08 -13.91 16.55
C ARG A 102 16.52 -13.38 16.43
N THR A 103 17.19 -13.13 17.54
CA THR A 103 18.60 -12.69 17.57
C THR A 103 19.57 -13.82 17.92
N GLY A 104 19.06 -15.00 18.26
CA GLY A 104 19.83 -16.17 18.66
C GLY A 104 19.63 -16.55 20.13
N TYR A 105 20.55 -17.32 20.69
CA TYR A 105 20.50 -17.73 22.11
C TYR A 105 20.74 -16.56 23.07
N ARG A 106 19.94 -16.51 24.14
CA ARG A 106 20.01 -15.51 25.21
C ARG A 106 19.94 -16.15 26.59
N SER A 107 20.75 -15.67 27.48
CA SER A 107 20.74 -16.09 28.91
C SER A 107 20.05 -15.07 29.81
N ASP A 108 19.78 -13.85 29.35
CA ASP A 108 19.22 -12.75 30.12
C ASP A 108 18.38 -11.78 29.25
N GLY A 109 17.61 -10.92 29.89
CA GLY A 109 16.79 -9.88 29.30
C GLY A 109 15.47 -10.38 28.70
N GLN A 110 14.70 -9.47 28.13
CA GLN A 110 13.42 -9.79 27.47
C GLN A 110 13.69 -10.33 26.06
N PRO A 111 13.13 -11.50 25.70
CA PRO A 111 13.28 -12.06 24.37
C PRO A 111 12.67 -11.17 23.28
N LEU A 112 13.37 -11.05 22.15
CA LEU A 112 12.87 -10.44 20.94
C LEU A 112 12.08 -11.48 20.14
N SER A 113 10.84 -11.73 20.54
CA SER A 113 9.99 -12.79 20.03
C SER A 113 9.71 -12.66 18.52
N TRP A 114 9.49 -13.79 17.86
CA TRP A 114 8.86 -13.86 16.55
C TRP A 114 7.37 -13.58 16.66
N GLN A 115 6.75 -13.22 15.52
CA GLN A 115 5.33 -13.00 15.38
C GLN A 115 4.66 -14.20 14.72
N LEU A 116 3.46 -14.56 15.18
CA LEU A 116 2.51 -15.41 14.49
C LEU A 116 1.17 -14.69 14.44
N THR A 117 0.75 -14.32 13.25
CA THR A 117 -0.57 -13.73 13.00
C THR A 117 -1.59 -14.86 12.85
N VAL A 118 -2.61 -14.85 13.69
CA VAL A 118 -3.77 -15.75 13.57
C VAL A 118 -4.95 -14.97 13.06
N TYR A 119 -5.53 -15.40 11.93
CA TYR A 119 -6.53 -14.62 11.22
C TYR A 119 -7.74 -15.47 10.78
N ARG A 120 -8.87 -14.81 10.56
CA ARG A 120 -10.04 -15.41 9.91
C ARG A 120 -9.93 -15.20 8.41
N ARG A 121 -10.11 -16.28 7.63
CA ARG A 121 -10.07 -16.17 6.16
C ARG A 121 -11.03 -15.11 5.66
N SER A 122 -10.55 -14.31 4.73
CA SER A 122 -11.30 -13.23 4.09
C SER A 122 -11.03 -13.27 2.59
N THR A 123 -12.04 -12.98 1.79
CA THR A 123 -11.90 -13.01 0.33
C THR A 123 -11.65 -11.60 -0.19
N VAL A 124 -10.50 -11.39 -0.84
CA VAL A 124 -10.25 -10.18 -1.61
C VAL A 124 -10.96 -10.30 -2.96
N PRO A 125 -11.64 -9.26 -3.44
CA PRO A 125 -12.29 -9.29 -4.75
C PRO A 125 -11.30 -9.61 -5.88
N GLU A 126 -11.62 -10.62 -6.70
CA GLU A 126 -10.70 -11.14 -7.74
C GLU A 126 -10.26 -10.07 -8.73
N TRP A 127 -11.17 -9.15 -9.09
CA TRP A 127 -10.89 -8.08 -10.06
C TRP A 127 -9.72 -7.19 -9.64
N TYR A 128 -9.45 -7.08 -8.34
CA TYR A 128 -8.43 -6.17 -7.81
C TYR A 128 -7.00 -6.59 -8.21
N GLY A 129 -6.74 -7.89 -8.35
CA GLY A 129 -5.43 -8.44 -8.73
C GLY A 129 -5.20 -8.62 -10.24
N GLU A 130 -6.16 -8.31 -11.12
CA GLU A 130 -6.10 -8.68 -12.54
C GLU A 130 -5.17 -7.82 -13.41
N GLY A 131 -4.82 -6.63 -12.97
CA GLY A 131 -3.94 -5.73 -13.70
C GLY A 131 -3.25 -4.76 -12.79
N MET A 132 -3.37 -3.46 -13.08
CA MET A 132 -2.85 -2.39 -12.23
C MET A 132 -3.92 -1.39 -11.81
N VAL A 133 -3.71 -0.79 -10.65
CA VAL A 133 -4.44 0.39 -10.19
C VAL A 133 -3.76 1.65 -10.74
N TYR A 134 -4.53 2.62 -11.15
CA TYR A 134 -4.03 3.93 -11.57
C TYR A 134 -4.61 5.00 -10.67
N GLN A 135 -3.76 5.66 -9.88
CA GLN A 135 -4.16 6.71 -8.96
C GLN A 135 -4.27 8.05 -9.68
N ILE A 136 -5.43 8.68 -9.61
CA ILE A 136 -5.70 9.97 -10.26
C ILE A 136 -5.91 11.06 -9.21
N PHE A 137 -5.24 12.19 -9.40
CA PHE A 137 -5.58 13.47 -8.76
C PHE A 137 -6.49 14.25 -9.73
N PRO A 138 -7.82 14.22 -9.53
CA PRO A 138 -8.78 14.59 -10.58
C PRO A 138 -8.62 15.99 -11.15
N ASP A 139 -8.33 16.97 -10.30
CA ASP A 139 -8.11 18.38 -10.70
C ASP A 139 -6.95 18.57 -11.68
N ARG A 140 -5.98 17.65 -11.68
CA ARG A 140 -4.70 17.78 -12.40
C ARG A 140 -4.56 16.79 -13.56
N PHE A 141 -5.56 15.92 -13.80
CA PHE A 141 -5.43 14.88 -14.81
C PHE A 141 -5.83 15.36 -16.21
N ARG A 142 -7.09 15.81 -16.41
CA ARG A 142 -7.55 16.26 -17.72
C ARG A 142 -8.66 17.29 -17.61
N ARG A 143 -8.44 18.48 -18.17
CA ARG A 143 -9.43 19.56 -18.35
C ARG A 143 -9.97 19.55 -19.77
N LEU A 144 -11.29 19.68 -19.93
CA LEU A 144 -11.95 19.87 -21.23
C LEU A 144 -12.24 21.35 -21.51
N SER A 145 -12.57 22.11 -20.46
CA SER A 145 -12.80 23.56 -20.51
C SER A 145 -12.41 24.17 -19.17
N VAL A 146 -12.15 25.46 -19.13
CA VAL A 146 -11.93 26.19 -17.86
C VAL A 146 -13.28 26.35 -17.18
N PRO A 147 -13.50 25.73 -15.99
CA PRO A 147 -14.76 25.89 -15.27
C PRO A 147 -14.84 27.24 -14.56
N ASP A 148 -16.08 27.71 -14.27
CA ASP A 148 -16.30 28.92 -13.46
C ASP A 148 -16.42 28.54 -11.98
N PRO A 149 -15.52 29.00 -11.09
CA PRO A 149 -15.58 28.71 -9.67
C PRO A 149 -16.51 29.65 -8.90
N LYS A 150 -17.18 30.59 -9.52
CA LYS A 150 -18.00 31.60 -8.86
C LYS A 150 -19.14 30.97 -8.04
N GLY A 151 -19.26 31.40 -6.81
CA GLY A 151 -20.33 30.95 -5.90
C GLY A 151 -20.09 29.56 -5.30
N LEU A 152 -18.91 28.97 -5.46
CA LEU A 152 -18.51 27.73 -4.83
C LEU A 152 -17.84 27.99 -3.46
N VAL A 153 -17.90 27.01 -2.57
CA VAL A 153 -17.27 27.08 -1.23
C VAL A 153 -15.76 27.34 -1.35
N GLY A 154 -15.17 28.14 -0.45
CA GLY A 154 -13.73 28.29 -0.31
C GLY A 154 -13.04 29.36 -1.14
N ASN A 155 -13.80 30.31 -1.78
CA ASN A 155 -13.20 31.36 -2.62
C ASN A 155 -12.17 30.85 -3.62
N ARG A 156 -12.53 29.81 -4.35
CA ARG A 156 -11.69 29.11 -5.31
C ARG A 156 -11.41 29.96 -6.53
N TRP A 157 -10.28 29.70 -7.18
CA TRP A 157 -9.98 30.24 -8.49
C TRP A 157 -9.34 29.17 -9.38
N VAL A 158 -9.40 29.34 -10.71
CA VAL A 158 -8.95 28.36 -11.68
C VAL A 158 -7.83 28.95 -12.55
N HIS A 159 -6.73 28.23 -12.66
CA HIS A 159 -5.63 28.55 -13.55
C HIS A 159 -6.11 28.63 -14.99
N GLN A 160 -5.76 29.71 -15.70
CA GLN A 160 -6.13 29.88 -17.11
C GLN A 160 -5.28 28.98 -18.02
N ASN A 161 -3.99 28.87 -17.71
CA ASN A 161 -3.09 27.97 -18.42
C ASN A 161 -2.95 26.63 -17.67
N TRP A 162 -3.09 25.52 -18.43
CA TRP A 162 -2.96 24.16 -17.89
C TRP A 162 -1.53 23.85 -17.40
N ASP A 163 -0.52 24.52 -17.96
CA ASP A 163 0.89 24.23 -17.74
C ASP A 163 1.53 25.11 -16.66
N GLU A 164 0.73 25.86 -15.91
CA GLU A 164 1.22 26.64 -14.77
C GLU A 164 1.68 25.72 -13.62
N ASN A 165 2.54 26.25 -12.76
CA ASN A 165 2.88 25.56 -11.53
C ASN A 165 1.79 25.72 -10.45
N PRO A 166 1.56 24.72 -9.59
CA PRO A 166 0.69 24.87 -8.44
C PRO A 166 1.17 26.01 -7.50
N VAL A 167 0.22 26.68 -6.86
CA VAL A 167 0.56 27.66 -5.83
C VAL A 167 1.15 26.95 -4.60
N TRP A 168 2.32 27.39 -4.17
CA TRP A 168 3.04 26.79 -3.05
C TRP A 168 3.37 27.79 -1.93
N ARG A 169 3.19 29.08 -2.19
CA ARG A 169 3.38 30.13 -1.19
C ARG A 169 2.13 30.28 -0.37
N PRO A 170 2.27 30.51 0.95
CA PRO A 170 1.13 30.83 1.78
C PRO A 170 0.48 32.15 1.35
N ASP A 171 -0.78 32.31 1.71
CA ASP A 171 -1.49 33.59 1.62
C ASP A 171 -0.80 34.65 2.50
N PRO A 172 -1.14 35.97 2.35
CA PRO A 172 -0.52 37.05 3.15
C PRO A 172 -0.65 36.89 4.67
N ASP A 173 -1.64 36.12 5.13
CA ASP A 173 -1.86 35.78 6.54
C ASP A 173 -1.06 34.55 7.03
N GLY A 174 -0.24 33.95 6.15
CA GLY A 174 0.59 32.78 6.45
C GLY A 174 -0.10 31.44 6.24
N GLU A 175 -1.38 31.41 5.89
CA GLU A 175 -2.14 30.17 5.72
C GLU A 175 -2.00 29.59 4.31
N VAL A 176 -1.96 28.24 4.20
CA VAL A 176 -1.96 27.50 2.94
C VAL A 176 -3.35 26.91 2.73
N ARG A 177 -4.14 27.52 1.83
CA ARG A 177 -5.55 27.14 1.62
C ARG A 177 -5.80 26.23 0.44
N ASN A 178 -4.81 26.00 -0.41
CA ASN A 178 -4.90 25.11 -1.59
C ASN A 178 -6.14 25.38 -2.47
N ARG A 179 -6.45 26.67 -2.71
CA ARG A 179 -7.66 27.10 -3.44
C ARG A 179 -7.42 27.39 -4.92
N ASP A 180 -6.26 27.06 -5.44
CA ASP A 180 -5.88 27.10 -6.84
C ASP A 180 -6.25 25.80 -7.54
N PHE A 181 -7.17 25.85 -8.48
CA PHE A 181 -7.65 24.70 -9.22
C PHE A 181 -7.16 24.77 -10.67
N PHE A 182 -6.99 23.60 -11.31
CA PHE A 182 -6.70 23.52 -12.74
C PHE A 182 -7.92 23.11 -13.57
N GLY A 183 -8.95 22.62 -12.90
CA GLY A 183 -10.24 22.31 -13.54
C GLY A 183 -10.27 21.00 -14.30
N GLY A 184 -9.44 20.01 -13.92
CA GLY A 184 -9.63 18.65 -14.36
C GLY A 184 -11.00 18.13 -13.92
N SER A 185 -11.60 17.22 -14.72
CA SER A 185 -13.00 16.83 -14.53
C SER A 185 -13.24 15.34 -14.78
N LEU A 186 -14.37 14.81 -14.27
CA LEU A 186 -14.80 13.43 -14.52
C LEU A 186 -14.98 13.16 -16.03
N LYS A 187 -15.56 14.11 -16.77
CA LYS A 187 -15.64 14.03 -18.25
C LYS A 187 -14.25 14.00 -18.90
N GLY A 188 -13.29 14.73 -18.33
CA GLY A 188 -11.89 14.67 -18.74
C GLY A 188 -11.31 13.27 -18.57
N ILE A 189 -11.53 12.63 -17.41
CA ILE A 189 -11.10 11.26 -17.15
C ILE A 189 -11.79 10.29 -18.11
N ILE A 190 -13.11 10.41 -18.31
CA ILE A 190 -13.87 9.58 -19.25
C ILE A 190 -13.26 9.64 -20.66
N SER A 191 -12.81 10.80 -21.10
CA SER A 191 -12.20 10.98 -22.43
C SER A 191 -10.87 10.24 -22.62
N LYS A 192 -10.28 9.71 -21.53
CA LYS A 192 -8.97 9.03 -21.51
C LYS A 192 -9.04 7.56 -21.09
N LEU A 193 -10.24 7.00 -20.93
CA LEU A 193 -10.40 5.61 -20.49
C LEU A 193 -9.82 4.59 -21.46
N ASP A 194 -9.85 4.85 -22.77
CA ASP A 194 -9.26 3.95 -23.76
C ASP A 194 -7.74 3.91 -23.63
N GLU A 195 -7.08 5.05 -23.48
CA GLU A 195 -5.64 5.16 -23.26
C GLU A 195 -5.20 4.51 -21.94
N LEU A 196 -6.04 4.60 -20.89
CA LEU A 196 -5.78 3.94 -19.61
C LEU A 196 -5.95 2.41 -19.71
N ALA A 197 -6.94 1.93 -20.47
CA ALA A 197 -7.12 0.51 -20.72
C ALA A 197 -5.94 -0.10 -21.50
N GLU A 198 -5.43 0.64 -22.52
CA GLU A 198 -4.23 0.28 -23.28
C GLU A 198 -2.97 0.22 -22.41
N LEU A 199 -2.85 1.12 -21.42
CA LEU A 199 -1.77 1.10 -20.44
C LEU A 199 -1.82 -0.14 -19.52
N GLY A 200 -2.94 -0.87 -19.49
CA GLY A 200 -3.14 -2.04 -18.66
C GLY A 200 -3.89 -1.78 -17.35
N VAL A 201 -4.51 -0.61 -17.23
CA VAL A 201 -5.30 -0.23 -16.03
C VAL A 201 -6.53 -1.12 -15.90
N THR A 202 -6.78 -1.64 -14.70
CA THR A 202 -7.98 -2.41 -14.34
C THR A 202 -8.75 -1.79 -13.18
N ALA A 203 -8.15 -0.81 -12.49
CA ALA A 203 -8.84 -0.01 -11.50
C ALA A 203 -8.31 1.43 -11.48
N LEU A 204 -9.22 2.38 -11.27
CA LEU A 204 -8.90 3.77 -10.95
C LEU A 204 -9.05 3.97 -9.45
N TYR A 205 -8.00 4.45 -8.79
CA TYR A 205 -8.10 5.00 -7.45
C TYR A 205 -8.18 6.52 -7.57
N MET A 206 -9.32 7.06 -7.19
CA MET A 206 -9.61 8.49 -7.26
C MET A 206 -9.24 9.15 -5.94
N CYS A 207 -8.27 10.10 -5.91
CA CYS A 207 -8.19 11.04 -4.79
C CYS A 207 -9.54 11.73 -4.61
N PRO A 208 -9.84 12.34 -3.44
CA PRO A 208 -11.20 12.77 -3.09
C PRO A 208 -11.92 13.56 -4.20
N ILE A 209 -13.19 13.24 -4.42
CA ILE A 209 -14.02 13.82 -5.48
C ILE A 209 -15.22 14.62 -4.97
N PHE A 210 -15.45 14.63 -3.66
CA PHE A 210 -16.58 15.33 -3.07
C PHE A 210 -16.36 16.84 -2.98
N GLU A 211 -17.46 17.61 -2.86
CA GLU A 211 -17.36 19.05 -2.69
C GLU A 211 -16.40 19.41 -1.55
N SER A 212 -15.54 20.39 -1.79
CA SER A 212 -14.52 20.82 -0.84
C SER A 212 -14.02 22.22 -1.17
N ALA A 213 -13.46 22.91 -0.18
CA ALA A 213 -12.89 24.23 -0.38
C ALA A 213 -11.50 24.21 -1.03
N SER A 214 -10.78 23.09 -0.97
CA SER A 214 -9.41 22.94 -1.47
C SER A 214 -9.32 22.05 -2.70
N ASN A 215 -8.24 22.20 -3.46
CA ASN A 215 -7.98 21.44 -4.67
C ASN A 215 -7.72 19.95 -4.42
N HIS A 216 -7.20 19.57 -3.25
CA HIS A 216 -6.97 18.17 -2.86
C HIS A 216 -8.23 17.48 -2.34
N ARG A 217 -9.22 18.20 -1.88
CA ARG A 217 -10.53 17.73 -1.41
C ARG A 217 -10.53 16.82 -0.18
N TYR A 218 -9.40 16.73 0.54
CA TYR A 218 -9.36 16.02 1.83
C TYR A 218 -10.12 16.76 2.93
N ASN A 219 -10.43 18.04 2.79
CA ASN A 219 -11.33 18.79 3.66
C ASN A 219 -12.78 18.76 3.11
N THR A 220 -13.38 17.57 3.08
CA THR A 220 -14.71 17.34 2.51
C THR A 220 -15.75 18.32 3.09
N ALA A 221 -16.49 18.97 2.20
CA ALA A 221 -17.55 19.91 2.54
C ALA A 221 -18.95 19.28 2.49
N ASP A 222 -19.20 18.36 1.55
CA ASP A 222 -20.45 17.62 1.44
C ASP A 222 -20.18 16.25 0.80
N TYR A 223 -20.32 15.16 1.58
CA TYR A 223 -20.13 13.79 1.09
C TYR A 223 -21.19 13.33 0.11
N THR A 224 -22.33 14.01 0.05
CA THR A 224 -23.44 13.65 -0.86
C THR A 224 -23.29 14.24 -2.25
N LYS A 225 -22.30 15.13 -2.45
CA LYS A 225 -22.17 15.94 -3.66
C LYS A 225 -20.79 15.80 -4.27
N ILE A 226 -20.75 15.46 -5.55
CA ILE A 226 -19.52 15.59 -6.34
C ILE A 226 -19.13 17.05 -6.41
N ASP A 227 -17.83 17.33 -6.32
CA ASP A 227 -17.32 18.71 -6.44
C ASP A 227 -17.74 19.32 -7.78
N PRO A 228 -18.40 20.50 -7.79
CA PRO A 228 -18.92 21.08 -9.04
C PRO A 228 -17.86 21.38 -10.10
N LEU A 229 -16.58 21.55 -9.71
CA LEU A 229 -15.50 21.70 -10.69
C LEU A 229 -15.12 20.37 -11.35
N LEU A 230 -15.45 19.23 -10.75
CA LEU A 230 -15.25 17.90 -11.33
C LEU A 230 -16.42 17.43 -12.17
N GLY A 231 -17.64 17.85 -11.84
CA GLY A 231 -18.88 17.41 -12.47
C GLY A 231 -20.00 17.17 -11.46
N ASP A 232 -20.85 16.22 -11.73
CA ASP A 232 -22.00 15.85 -10.89
C ASP A 232 -22.11 14.32 -10.71
N GLU A 233 -23.16 13.87 -10.00
CA GLU A 233 -23.41 12.45 -9.75
C GLU A 233 -23.66 11.66 -11.05
N GLU A 234 -24.28 12.25 -12.06
CA GLU A 234 -24.52 11.59 -13.35
C GLU A 234 -23.20 11.43 -14.14
N ASP A 235 -22.29 12.40 -14.04
CA ASP A 235 -20.94 12.28 -14.59
C ASP A 235 -20.16 11.16 -13.91
N PHE A 236 -20.32 11.01 -12.58
CA PHE A 236 -19.70 9.91 -11.85
C PHE A 236 -20.28 8.54 -12.26
N LYS A 237 -21.60 8.41 -12.34
CA LYS A 237 -22.24 7.18 -12.83
C LYS A 237 -21.78 6.84 -14.25
N SER A 238 -21.68 7.85 -15.13
CA SER A 238 -21.17 7.71 -16.48
C SER A 238 -19.71 7.24 -16.49
N LEU A 239 -18.86 7.80 -15.64
CA LEU A 239 -17.48 7.35 -15.47
C LEU A 239 -17.43 5.87 -15.09
N CYS A 240 -18.16 5.46 -14.04
CA CYS A 240 -18.18 4.08 -13.58
C CYS A 240 -18.68 3.11 -14.66
N ALA A 241 -19.76 3.47 -15.37
CA ALA A 241 -20.32 2.65 -16.45
C ALA A 241 -19.32 2.46 -17.59
N ARG A 242 -18.74 3.55 -18.09
CA ARG A 242 -17.79 3.51 -19.22
C ARG A 242 -16.45 2.88 -18.84
N ALA A 243 -15.99 3.05 -17.60
CA ALA A 243 -14.82 2.35 -17.08
C ALA A 243 -15.08 0.84 -17.05
N LYS A 244 -16.26 0.42 -16.54
CA LYS A 244 -16.66 -1.00 -16.49
C LYS A 244 -16.69 -1.67 -17.87
N GLU A 245 -17.16 -0.97 -18.90
CA GLU A 245 -17.14 -1.45 -20.30
C GLU A 245 -15.73 -1.81 -20.77
N ARG A 246 -14.69 -1.19 -20.19
CA ARG A 246 -13.27 -1.42 -20.48
C ARG A 246 -12.56 -2.33 -19.47
N GLY A 247 -13.32 -2.95 -18.57
CA GLY A 247 -12.79 -3.79 -17.50
C GLY A 247 -12.11 -3.00 -16.38
N ILE A 248 -12.40 -1.70 -16.26
CA ILE A 248 -11.82 -0.81 -15.25
C ILE A 248 -12.84 -0.58 -14.13
N ARG A 249 -12.42 -0.76 -12.88
CA ARG A 249 -13.19 -0.49 -11.66
C ARG A 249 -12.82 0.87 -11.07
N VAL A 250 -13.68 1.44 -10.24
CA VAL A 250 -13.44 2.74 -9.60
C VAL A 250 -13.44 2.58 -8.08
N ILE A 251 -12.33 3.00 -7.45
CA ILE A 251 -12.14 3.03 -5.99
C ILE A 251 -12.17 4.50 -5.57
N LEU A 252 -12.96 4.82 -4.55
CA LEU A 252 -13.07 6.15 -3.97
C LEU A 252 -12.20 6.31 -2.72
N ASP A 253 -11.85 7.55 -2.42
CA ASP A 253 -11.18 7.93 -1.18
C ASP A 253 -12.21 8.29 -0.10
N GLY A 254 -12.14 7.61 1.03
CA GLY A 254 -13.01 7.78 2.19
C GLY A 254 -12.31 8.56 3.29
N VAL A 255 -12.49 9.87 3.30
CA VAL A 255 -11.96 10.78 4.32
C VAL A 255 -12.99 10.90 5.43
N PHE A 256 -12.97 9.98 6.40
CA PHE A 256 -14.00 9.86 7.43
C PHE A 256 -13.54 10.23 8.85
N ASN A 257 -12.26 10.59 9.04
CA ASN A 257 -11.71 11.05 10.32
C ASN A 257 -11.99 12.53 10.60
N HIS A 258 -12.16 13.35 9.57
CA HIS A 258 -12.37 14.79 9.68
C HIS A 258 -13.22 15.32 8.53
N THR A 259 -13.72 16.54 8.68
CA THR A 259 -14.38 17.27 7.59
C THR A 259 -13.66 18.60 7.33
N GLY A 260 -14.07 19.34 6.31
CA GLY A 260 -13.64 20.73 6.18
C GLY A 260 -14.32 21.64 7.20
N SER A 261 -13.61 22.64 7.74
CA SER A 261 -14.23 23.67 8.61
C SER A 261 -15.31 24.45 7.87
N GLN A 262 -15.24 24.52 6.54
CA GLN A 262 -16.22 25.13 5.64
C GLN A 262 -17.29 24.16 5.13
N SER A 263 -17.37 22.93 5.71
CA SER A 263 -18.36 21.94 5.32
C SER A 263 -19.78 22.32 5.75
N ILE A 264 -20.78 21.72 5.11
CA ILE A 264 -22.17 21.84 5.53
C ILE A 264 -22.39 21.35 6.97
N TYR A 265 -21.53 20.47 7.47
CA TYR A 265 -21.60 19.87 8.79
C TYR A 265 -21.05 20.81 9.88
N PHE A 266 -19.92 21.47 9.62
CA PHE A 266 -19.27 22.39 10.56
C PHE A 266 -19.65 23.85 10.31
N ASN A 267 -19.59 24.31 9.06
CA ASN A 267 -20.04 25.60 8.50
C ASN A 267 -19.48 26.85 9.24
N ALA A 268 -18.18 26.85 9.53
CA ALA A 268 -17.55 27.96 10.27
C ALA A 268 -17.78 29.34 9.62
N ASP A 269 -17.75 29.41 8.27
CA ASP A 269 -17.85 30.66 7.52
C ASP A 269 -19.30 31.04 7.17
N GLY A 270 -20.29 30.21 7.52
CA GLY A 270 -21.70 30.47 7.21
C GLY A 270 -22.02 30.44 5.72
N PHE A 271 -21.24 29.66 4.93
CA PHE A 271 -21.44 29.54 3.49
C PHE A 271 -22.74 28.84 3.14
N TYR A 272 -23.09 27.78 3.88
CA TYR A 272 -24.32 27.02 3.68
C TYR A 272 -25.49 27.64 4.45
N PRO A 273 -26.72 27.60 3.90
CA PRO A 273 -27.90 28.12 4.58
C PRO A 273 -28.35 27.29 5.80
N SER A 274 -27.89 26.04 5.90
CA SER A 274 -28.12 25.15 7.01
C SER A 274 -27.20 25.46 8.18
N LEU A 275 -27.67 25.26 9.42
CA LEU A 275 -26.86 25.44 10.60
C LEU A 275 -25.84 24.33 10.74
N GLY A 276 -24.55 24.65 10.67
CA GLY A 276 -23.46 23.75 11.01
C GLY A 276 -23.15 23.78 12.53
N ALA A 277 -22.31 22.82 12.97
CA ALA A 277 -21.96 22.67 14.38
C ALA A 277 -21.24 23.89 14.98
N ALA A 278 -20.46 24.62 14.18
CA ALA A 278 -19.79 25.86 14.64
C ALA A 278 -20.75 27.05 14.78
N GLN A 279 -21.96 26.97 14.20
CA GLN A 279 -22.92 28.09 14.22
C GLN A 279 -23.99 27.93 15.30
N SER A 280 -24.33 26.69 15.69
CA SER A 280 -25.33 26.41 16.69
C SER A 280 -25.12 25.07 17.37
N GLN A 281 -25.30 25.03 18.67
CA GLN A 281 -25.36 23.77 19.43
C GLN A 281 -26.64 22.97 19.15
N ASP A 282 -27.66 23.59 18.54
CA ASP A 282 -28.89 22.92 18.08
C ASP A 282 -28.74 22.38 16.64
N SER A 283 -27.54 22.47 16.03
CA SER A 283 -27.26 21.84 14.73
C SER A 283 -27.46 20.34 14.79
N PRO A 284 -28.03 19.71 13.74
CA PRO A 284 -28.12 18.24 13.65
C PRO A 284 -26.73 17.56 13.62
N TYR A 285 -25.67 18.34 13.43
CA TYR A 285 -24.29 17.88 13.39
C TYR A 285 -23.50 18.25 14.66
N SER A 286 -24.12 18.84 15.68
CA SER A 286 -23.41 19.30 16.88
C SER A 286 -22.68 18.15 17.60
N ASP A 287 -23.27 16.95 17.64
CA ASP A 287 -22.69 15.76 18.27
C ASP A 287 -21.50 15.16 17.48
N TRP A 288 -21.29 15.62 16.25
CA TRP A 288 -20.19 15.12 15.41
C TRP A 288 -18.83 15.67 15.81
N PHE A 289 -18.81 16.77 16.58
CA PHE A 289 -17.58 17.49 16.89
C PHE A 289 -17.44 17.75 18.40
N SER A 290 -16.20 17.78 18.87
CA SER A 290 -15.87 18.12 20.26
C SER A 290 -15.39 19.56 20.36
N PHE A 291 -16.00 20.36 21.26
CA PHE A 291 -15.65 21.76 21.49
C PHE A 291 -15.12 22.00 22.92
N HIS A 292 -14.14 22.94 23.11
CA HIS A 292 -13.43 23.22 24.35
C HIS A 292 -13.03 24.70 24.64
N PRO A 293 -13.71 25.79 24.55
CA PRO A 293 -15.14 26.06 24.51
C PRO A 293 -15.71 26.22 23.08
N TRP A 294 -17.02 26.06 23.01
CA TRP A 294 -17.77 26.36 21.80
C TRP A 294 -17.84 27.87 21.55
N PRO A 295 -17.82 28.37 20.28
CA PRO A 295 -17.54 27.62 19.04
C PRO A 295 -16.06 27.66 18.64
N ASP A 296 -15.20 28.36 19.39
CA ASP A 296 -13.89 28.79 18.92
C ASP A 296 -12.78 27.77 19.12
N ASP A 297 -12.95 26.83 20.06
CA ASP A 297 -11.96 25.78 20.31
C ASP A 297 -12.59 24.40 20.14
N TYR A 298 -11.98 23.55 19.31
CA TYR A 298 -12.47 22.23 18.92
C TYR A 298 -11.35 21.28 18.54
N ASP A 299 -11.61 20.00 18.64
CA ASP A 299 -10.69 18.97 18.17
C ASP A 299 -10.50 19.08 16.67
N ALA A 300 -9.25 19.07 16.23
CA ALA A 300 -8.88 19.13 14.82
C ALA A 300 -7.77 18.12 14.52
N TRP A 301 -7.82 17.50 13.35
CA TRP A 301 -6.81 16.54 12.92
C TRP A 301 -5.41 17.19 12.94
N TRP A 302 -4.53 16.65 13.79
CA TRP A 302 -3.19 17.18 14.08
C TRP A 302 -3.13 18.68 14.40
N GLY A 303 -4.21 19.22 14.96
CA GLY A 303 -4.32 20.64 15.31
C GLY A 303 -4.55 21.58 14.12
N ILE A 304 -4.80 21.04 12.93
CA ILE A 304 -5.08 21.81 11.72
C ILE A 304 -6.53 22.31 11.77
N ARG A 305 -6.72 23.60 12.09
CA ARG A 305 -8.04 24.22 12.32
C ARG A 305 -9.00 24.12 11.12
N THR A 306 -8.51 23.98 9.91
CA THR A 306 -9.34 23.78 8.72
C THR A 306 -9.89 22.35 8.57
N LEU A 307 -9.46 21.43 9.45
CA LEU A 307 -9.81 20.00 9.46
C LEU A 307 -10.39 19.58 10.83
N PRO A 308 -11.60 20.06 11.21
CA PRO A 308 -12.24 19.62 12.46
C PRO A 308 -12.41 18.10 12.47
N ALA A 309 -11.87 17.47 13.50
CA ALA A 309 -11.97 16.03 13.72
C ALA A 309 -13.41 15.66 14.08
N VAL A 310 -13.90 14.55 13.53
CA VAL A 310 -15.23 14.06 13.88
C VAL A 310 -15.15 13.11 15.07
N ARG A 311 -16.25 12.96 15.75
CA ARG A 311 -16.48 11.92 16.75
C ARG A 311 -17.06 10.70 16.05
N GLU A 312 -16.23 9.73 15.76
CA GLU A 312 -16.64 8.50 15.07
C GLU A 312 -17.68 7.70 15.88
N ASP A 313 -17.76 7.93 17.21
CA ASP A 313 -18.73 7.29 18.10
C ASP A 313 -20.11 8.00 18.13
N ALA A 314 -20.26 9.16 17.49
CA ALA A 314 -21.55 9.82 17.36
C ALA A 314 -22.51 8.97 16.51
N ALA A 315 -23.61 8.49 17.12
CA ALA A 315 -24.53 7.55 16.48
C ALA A 315 -25.08 8.07 15.14
N SER A 316 -25.39 9.37 15.06
CA SER A 316 -25.87 10.02 13.83
C SER A 316 -24.80 10.10 12.75
N TYR A 317 -23.50 10.21 13.11
CA TYR A 317 -22.39 10.16 12.18
C TYR A 317 -22.20 8.75 11.62
N VAL A 318 -22.21 7.73 12.51
CA VAL A 318 -22.12 6.33 12.11
C VAL A 318 -23.27 5.94 11.18
N ASP A 319 -24.50 6.35 11.49
CA ASP A 319 -25.66 6.13 10.63
C ASP A 319 -25.48 6.78 9.25
N TYR A 320 -25.00 8.03 9.24
CA TYR A 320 -24.79 8.80 8.02
C TYR A 320 -23.69 8.22 7.11
N ILE A 321 -22.56 7.80 7.69
CA ILE A 321 -21.42 7.29 6.91
C ILE A 321 -21.58 5.80 6.59
N ILE A 322 -22.09 4.95 7.53
CA ILE A 322 -21.97 3.50 7.47
C ILE A 322 -23.33 2.77 7.54
N ASP A 323 -24.07 2.94 8.67
CA ASP A 323 -25.15 2.02 9.04
C ASP A 323 -26.43 2.28 8.26
N GLY A 324 -26.77 3.53 7.98
CA GLY A 324 -27.99 3.91 7.29
C GLY A 324 -28.13 3.26 5.92
N GLU A 325 -29.35 2.98 5.50
CA GLU A 325 -29.63 2.40 4.19
C GLU A 325 -29.05 3.25 3.05
N ASN A 326 -29.11 4.57 3.19
CA ASN A 326 -28.57 5.54 2.23
C ASN A 326 -27.25 6.19 2.74
N SER A 327 -26.51 5.47 3.60
CA SER A 327 -25.21 5.94 4.09
C SER A 327 -24.24 6.24 2.95
N ILE A 328 -23.28 7.07 3.22
CA ILE A 328 -22.29 7.54 2.23
C ILE A 328 -21.57 6.36 1.56
N ILE A 329 -21.13 5.36 2.36
CA ILE A 329 -20.48 4.15 1.83
C ILE A 329 -21.40 3.43 0.84
N ARG A 330 -22.64 3.16 1.21
CA ARG A 330 -23.60 2.41 0.40
C ARG A 330 -24.06 3.19 -0.83
N ARG A 331 -24.30 4.48 -0.69
CA ARG A 331 -24.74 5.38 -1.76
C ARG A 331 -23.79 5.34 -2.96
N TRP A 332 -22.51 5.56 -2.72
CA TRP A 332 -21.55 5.65 -3.82
C TRP A 332 -21.18 4.31 -4.43
N LEU A 333 -21.26 3.22 -3.66
CA LEU A 333 -21.17 1.86 -4.21
C LEU A 333 -22.35 1.56 -5.15
N ARG A 334 -23.57 1.94 -4.77
CA ARG A 334 -24.77 1.83 -5.62
C ARG A 334 -24.67 2.75 -6.86
N ALA A 335 -24.03 3.90 -6.75
CA ALA A 335 -23.80 4.82 -7.87
C ALA A 335 -22.74 4.29 -8.86
N GLY A 336 -21.99 3.23 -8.51
CA GLY A 336 -21.09 2.54 -9.43
C GLY A 336 -19.67 2.32 -8.93
N ALA A 337 -19.27 2.89 -7.79
CA ALA A 337 -17.97 2.60 -7.19
C ALA A 337 -17.79 1.10 -6.92
N SER A 338 -16.54 0.64 -6.90
CA SER A 338 -16.19 -0.76 -6.65
C SER A 338 -15.47 -0.96 -5.32
N GLY A 339 -15.19 0.11 -4.61
CA GLY A 339 -14.54 0.03 -3.31
C GLY A 339 -14.17 1.40 -2.77
N TRP A 340 -13.56 1.35 -1.57
CA TRP A 340 -13.08 2.50 -0.85
C TRP A 340 -11.63 2.30 -0.39
N ARG A 341 -10.85 3.35 -0.43
CA ARG A 341 -9.61 3.49 0.34
C ARG A 341 -9.91 4.40 1.53
N LEU A 342 -9.62 3.94 2.73
CA LEU A 342 -9.77 4.76 3.94
C LEU A 342 -8.52 5.62 4.14
N ASP A 343 -8.73 6.92 4.12
CA ASP A 343 -7.75 7.92 4.47
C ASP A 343 -7.39 7.80 5.95
N VAL A 344 -6.10 7.97 6.27
CA VAL A 344 -5.56 7.91 7.64
C VAL A 344 -6.19 6.81 8.50
N ALA A 345 -6.12 5.56 8.05
CA ALA A 345 -6.78 4.43 8.73
C ALA A 345 -6.36 4.28 10.21
N ASP A 346 -5.16 4.78 10.55
CA ASP A 346 -4.66 4.78 11.93
C ASP A 346 -5.49 5.70 12.88
N GLU A 347 -6.16 6.70 12.33
CA GLU A 347 -7.02 7.62 13.08
C GLU A 347 -8.41 7.00 13.37
N LEU A 348 -8.87 6.07 12.53
CA LEU A 348 -10.20 5.48 12.66
C LEU A 348 -10.19 4.33 13.69
N PRO A 349 -11.20 4.24 14.59
CA PRO A 349 -11.33 3.10 15.48
C PRO A 349 -11.52 1.77 14.71
N GLY A 350 -10.96 0.66 15.21
CA GLY A 350 -11.09 -0.66 14.56
C GLY A 350 -12.53 -1.07 14.31
N TRP A 351 -13.43 -0.87 15.31
CA TRP A 351 -14.85 -1.16 15.15
C TRP A 351 -15.53 -0.35 14.03
N PHE A 352 -15.06 0.89 13.75
CA PHE A 352 -15.56 1.71 12.65
C PHE A 352 -15.15 1.10 11.30
N ILE A 353 -13.89 0.67 11.18
CA ILE A 353 -13.37 0.01 9.98
C ILE A 353 -14.10 -1.32 9.74
N GLU A 354 -14.35 -2.11 10.80
CA GLU A 354 -15.10 -3.37 10.72
C GLU A 354 -16.54 -3.14 10.23
N LYS A 355 -17.24 -2.13 10.76
CA LYS A 355 -18.57 -1.75 10.28
C LYS A 355 -18.54 -1.28 8.83
N ALA A 356 -17.55 -0.44 8.46
CA ALA A 356 -17.36 0.02 7.10
C ALA A 356 -17.14 -1.16 6.14
N ARG A 357 -16.32 -2.16 6.53
CA ARG A 357 -16.10 -3.38 5.78
C ARG A 357 -17.42 -4.12 5.52
N LYS A 358 -18.21 -4.33 6.55
CA LYS A 358 -19.50 -5.00 6.46
C LYS A 358 -20.47 -4.23 5.54
N ALA A 359 -20.53 -2.90 5.66
CA ALA A 359 -21.38 -2.07 4.80
C ALA A 359 -20.97 -2.14 3.33
N VAL A 360 -19.66 -2.21 3.06
CA VAL A 360 -19.12 -2.39 1.69
C VAL A 360 -19.56 -3.74 1.12
N GLU A 361 -19.39 -4.84 1.85
CA GLU A 361 -19.73 -6.19 1.40
C GLU A 361 -21.25 -6.39 1.22
N GLU A 362 -22.05 -5.81 2.10
CA GLU A 362 -23.52 -5.83 1.99
C GLU A 362 -24.04 -5.01 0.80
N ALA A 363 -23.44 -3.86 0.52
CA ALA A 363 -23.83 -3.02 -0.61
C ALA A 363 -23.35 -3.59 -1.95
N LYS A 364 -22.20 -4.30 -1.94
CA LYS A 364 -21.56 -4.85 -3.12
C LYS A 364 -20.71 -6.05 -2.74
N SER A 365 -21.13 -7.25 -3.12
CA SER A 365 -20.48 -8.52 -2.73
C SER A 365 -19.04 -8.67 -3.22
N ASP A 366 -18.63 -7.92 -4.28
CA ASP A 366 -17.26 -7.80 -4.77
C ASP A 366 -16.64 -6.42 -4.44
N GLY A 367 -17.14 -5.78 -3.38
CA GLY A 367 -16.65 -4.49 -2.90
C GLY A 367 -15.30 -4.59 -2.21
N LEU A 368 -14.43 -3.62 -2.44
CA LEU A 368 -13.08 -3.56 -1.88
C LEU A 368 -12.99 -2.49 -0.78
N LEU A 369 -12.27 -2.81 0.30
CA LEU A 369 -11.88 -1.84 1.33
C LEU A 369 -10.38 -1.93 1.58
N ILE A 370 -9.65 -0.83 1.32
CA ILE A 370 -8.20 -0.71 1.53
C ILE A 370 -7.97 0.38 2.58
N GLY A 371 -6.93 0.25 3.39
CA GLY A 371 -6.52 1.28 4.34
C GLY A 371 -5.18 1.93 3.98
N GLU A 372 -5.05 3.19 4.31
CA GLU A 372 -3.74 3.84 4.35
C GLU A 372 -3.07 3.51 5.68
N VAL A 373 -1.99 2.72 5.61
CA VAL A 373 -1.13 2.36 6.75
C VAL A 373 0.32 2.46 6.28
N TRP A 374 1.14 3.25 6.97
CA TRP A 374 2.50 3.57 6.51
C TRP A 374 3.56 2.52 6.89
N GLU A 375 3.29 1.70 7.89
CA GLU A 375 4.23 0.68 8.40
C GLU A 375 3.66 -0.74 8.20
N ASP A 376 4.25 -1.72 8.89
CA ASP A 376 3.72 -3.08 8.94
C ASP A 376 2.32 -3.10 9.60
N ALA A 377 1.30 -3.34 8.79
CA ALA A 377 -0.10 -3.32 9.23
C ALA A 377 -0.49 -4.52 10.12
N SER A 378 0.32 -5.58 10.16
CA SER A 378 0.02 -6.78 10.95
C SER A 378 0.22 -6.57 12.45
N ASN A 379 1.07 -5.61 12.82
CA ASN A 379 1.44 -5.35 14.21
C ASN A 379 1.49 -3.85 14.57
N LYS A 380 0.80 -3.02 13.80
CA LYS A 380 0.73 -1.58 14.02
C LYS A 380 0.16 -1.24 15.40
N ILE A 381 0.79 -0.30 16.09
CA ILE A 381 0.22 0.39 17.26
C ILE A 381 -0.12 1.82 16.84
N ALA A 382 -1.36 2.20 16.99
CA ALA A 382 -1.82 3.56 16.85
C ALA A 382 -2.67 3.95 18.06
N TYR A 383 -2.46 5.15 18.61
CA TYR A 383 -3.16 5.64 19.80
C TYR A 383 -3.11 4.66 20.98
N SER A 384 -1.93 4.08 21.22
CA SER A 384 -1.66 3.07 22.27
C SER A 384 -2.48 1.78 22.15
N GLN A 385 -3.07 1.52 20.97
CA GLN A 385 -3.83 0.31 20.70
C GLN A 385 -3.18 -0.50 19.57
N ARG A 386 -3.05 -1.82 19.78
CA ARG A 386 -2.68 -2.76 18.74
C ARG A 386 -3.82 -2.89 17.73
N ARG A 387 -3.52 -2.63 16.45
CA ARG A 387 -4.52 -2.69 15.38
C ARG A 387 -4.74 -4.10 14.86
N LYS A 388 -5.95 -4.35 14.32
CA LYS A 388 -6.40 -5.66 13.82
C LYS A 388 -6.65 -5.66 12.31
N TYR A 389 -6.08 -4.72 11.58
CA TYR A 389 -6.38 -4.41 10.17
C TYR A 389 -6.52 -5.62 9.25
N LEU A 390 -5.63 -6.62 9.40
CA LEU A 390 -5.54 -7.76 8.49
C LEU A 390 -6.01 -9.08 9.12
N LEU A 391 -6.68 -9.04 10.27
CA LEU A 391 -7.14 -10.25 10.95
C LEU A 391 -8.45 -10.83 10.40
N GLY A 392 -8.98 -10.27 9.29
CA GLY A 392 -10.07 -10.84 8.50
C GLY A 392 -11.39 -10.08 8.56
N SER A 393 -11.60 -9.13 9.50
CA SER A 393 -12.85 -8.37 9.65
C SER A 393 -12.75 -6.89 9.27
N GLU A 394 -11.55 -6.31 9.19
CA GLU A 394 -11.36 -4.89 8.92
C GLU A 394 -11.03 -4.64 7.45
N LEU A 395 -9.76 -4.64 7.05
CA LEU A 395 -9.34 -4.31 5.70
C LEU A 395 -9.09 -5.56 4.84
N HIS A 396 -9.34 -5.46 3.54
CA HIS A 396 -8.90 -6.49 2.60
C HIS A 396 -7.38 -6.44 2.39
N SER A 397 -6.83 -5.22 2.38
CA SER A 397 -5.43 -4.95 2.13
C SER A 397 -5.10 -3.52 2.54
N VAL A 398 -3.82 -3.15 2.41
CA VAL A 398 -3.29 -1.82 2.74
C VAL A 398 -2.41 -1.27 1.63
N MET A 399 -2.18 0.04 1.66
CA MET A 399 -1.14 0.70 0.87
C MET A 399 0.23 0.26 1.38
N ASN A 400 1.06 -0.34 0.49
CA ASN A 400 2.31 -1.00 0.87
C ASN A 400 3.50 -0.03 0.89
N TYR A 401 3.51 0.91 1.83
CA TYR A 401 4.66 1.81 2.06
C TYR A 401 5.96 1.05 2.37
N PRO A 402 5.94 -0.08 3.12
CA PRO A 402 7.13 -0.90 3.32
C PRO A 402 7.78 -1.37 2.02
N PHE A 403 6.99 -1.79 1.01
CA PHE A 403 7.51 -2.16 -0.31
C PHE A 403 8.23 -0.99 -0.99
N ARG A 404 7.56 0.18 -1.04
CA ARG A 404 8.16 1.39 -1.61
C ARG A 404 9.48 1.72 -0.94
N THR A 405 9.50 1.78 0.38
CA THR A 405 10.69 2.15 1.16
C THR A 405 11.84 1.18 0.92
N ALA A 406 11.57 -0.13 1.00
CA ALA A 406 12.59 -1.16 0.82
C ALA A 406 13.15 -1.18 -0.61
N LEU A 407 12.28 -1.07 -1.63
CA LEU A 407 12.70 -1.03 -3.02
C LEU A 407 13.54 0.22 -3.33
N LEU A 408 13.10 1.41 -2.89
CA LEU A 408 13.85 2.65 -3.12
C LEU A 408 15.19 2.64 -2.39
N THR A 409 15.26 2.10 -1.18
CA THR A 409 16.53 1.93 -0.46
C THR A 409 17.49 1.06 -1.26
N PHE A 410 17.03 -0.07 -1.78
CA PHE A 410 17.83 -0.96 -2.65
C PHE A 410 18.30 -0.23 -3.91
N LEU A 411 17.40 0.44 -4.64
CA LEU A 411 17.74 1.12 -5.90
C LEU A 411 18.71 2.29 -5.70
N LYS A 412 18.63 3.00 -4.58
CA LYS A 412 19.49 4.17 -4.25
C LYS A 412 20.81 3.82 -3.54
N GLY A 413 21.24 2.59 -3.52
CA GLY A 413 22.56 2.21 -3.01
C GLY A 413 22.57 1.17 -1.90
N GLY A 414 21.40 0.77 -1.36
CA GLY A 414 21.27 -0.27 -0.34
C GLY A 414 21.55 -1.68 -0.86
N ASP A 415 21.67 -2.61 0.05
CA ASP A 415 21.88 -4.02 -0.24
C ASP A 415 20.53 -4.71 -0.58
N ALA A 416 20.55 -5.60 -1.57
CA ALA A 416 19.38 -6.38 -1.98
C ALA A 416 18.85 -7.30 -0.86
N SER A 417 19.72 -7.73 0.07
CA SER A 417 19.31 -8.51 1.23
C SER A 417 18.34 -7.75 2.14
N GLY A 418 18.51 -6.42 2.26
CA GLY A 418 17.58 -5.56 2.99
C GLY A 418 16.19 -5.50 2.34
N PHE A 419 16.14 -5.43 1.00
CA PHE A 419 14.88 -5.50 0.27
C PHE A 419 14.19 -6.87 0.48
N ARG A 420 14.95 -7.96 0.33
CA ARG A 420 14.43 -9.31 0.60
C ARG A 420 13.91 -9.44 2.01
N GLU A 421 14.70 -9.03 3.02
CA GLU A 421 14.34 -9.18 4.42
C GLU A 421 13.05 -8.43 4.77
N ALA A 422 12.93 -7.18 4.32
CA ALA A 422 11.71 -6.40 4.53
C ALA A 422 10.47 -7.08 3.90
N MET A 423 10.60 -7.59 2.67
CA MET A 423 9.49 -8.22 1.98
C MET A 423 9.14 -9.61 2.52
N GLU A 424 10.13 -10.39 2.94
CA GLU A 424 9.89 -11.68 3.60
C GLU A 424 9.26 -11.50 4.98
N THR A 425 9.59 -10.44 5.72
CA THR A 425 8.92 -10.09 6.98
C THR A 425 7.44 -9.79 6.76
N ILE A 426 7.11 -8.97 5.75
CA ILE A 426 5.72 -8.70 5.40
C ILE A 426 5.00 -9.98 4.94
N ARG A 427 5.66 -10.82 4.12
CA ARG A 427 5.10 -12.10 3.64
C ARG A 427 4.83 -13.09 4.76
N GLU A 428 5.69 -13.11 5.78
CA GLU A 428 5.55 -13.95 6.97
C GLU A 428 4.42 -13.46 7.88
N ASN A 429 4.32 -12.14 8.07
CA ASN A 429 3.42 -11.53 9.04
C ASN A 429 1.99 -11.37 8.53
N TYR A 430 1.78 -11.21 7.22
CA TYR A 430 0.46 -10.96 6.65
C TYR A 430 -0.27 -12.26 6.31
N PRO A 431 -1.61 -12.30 6.44
CA PRO A 431 -2.41 -13.30 5.77
C PRO A 431 -2.06 -13.34 4.27
N PRO A 432 -1.92 -14.53 3.65
CA PRO A 432 -1.58 -14.63 2.24
C PRO A 432 -2.50 -13.81 1.33
N GLU A 433 -3.80 -13.81 1.62
CA GLU A 433 -4.80 -13.05 0.85
C GLU A 433 -4.48 -11.55 0.83
N ALA A 434 -4.08 -10.98 1.98
CA ALA A 434 -3.71 -9.58 2.10
C ALA A 434 -2.34 -9.29 1.46
N PHE A 435 -1.35 -10.18 1.66
CA PHE A 435 -0.01 -10.03 1.07
C PHE A 435 -0.06 -9.96 -0.47
N TYR A 436 -0.80 -10.87 -1.10
CA TYR A 436 -0.94 -10.89 -2.56
C TYR A 436 -1.88 -9.81 -3.11
N ALA A 437 -2.61 -9.12 -2.23
CA ALA A 437 -3.48 -8.00 -2.55
C ALA A 437 -2.91 -6.65 -2.10
N ASN A 438 -1.70 -6.57 -1.53
CA ASN A 438 -1.10 -5.31 -1.13
C ASN A 438 -1.03 -4.32 -2.28
N MET A 439 -1.44 -3.07 -2.03
CA MET A 439 -1.35 -1.98 -2.98
C MET A 439 0.11 -1.51 -3.06
N ASN A 440 0.90 -2.10 -3.96
CA ASN A 440 2.29 -1.71 -4.18
C ASN A 440 2.36 -0.46 -5.06
N PHE A 441 3.20 0.50 -4.71
CA PHE A 441 3.35 1.74 -5.48
C PHE A 441 4.78 2.30 -5.37
N LEU A 442 5.12 3.20 -6.29
CA LEU A 442 6.39 3.94 -6.28
C LEU A 442 6.21 5.39 -5.83
N GLY A 443 5.08 5.97 -6.15
CA GLY A 443 4.69 7.33 -5.80
C GLY A 443 3.20 7.44 -5.52
N THR A 444 2.82 8.47 -4.75
CA THR A 444 1.44 8.86 -4.46
C THR A 444 1.33 10.39 -4.45
N HIS A 445 0.14 10.91 -4.23
CA HIS A 445 -0.09 12.34 -4.05
C HIS A 445 0.59 12.93 -2.78
N ASP A 446 1.09 12.07 -1.86
CA ASP A 446 1.78 12.46 -0.61
C ASP A 446 3.30 12.34 -0.69
N THR A 447 3.82 11.79 -1.79
CA THR A 447 5.26 11.56 -1.94
C THR A 447 5.83 12.30 -3.15
N ALA A 448 7.12 12.62 -3.11
CA ALA A 448 7.79 13.18 -4.29
C ALA A 448 7.69 12.22 -5.49
N ARG A 449 7.67 12.77 -6.71
CA ARG A 449 7.63 12.03 -7.97
C ARG A 449 8.79 11.05 -8.06
N ILE A 450 8.48 9.83 -8.46
CA ILE A 450 9.45 8.74 -8.46
C ILE A 450 10.69 9.05 -9.32
N LEU A 451 10.53 9.65 -10.48
CA LEU A 451 11.65 10.01 -11.35
C LEU A 451 12.58 11.03 -10.65
N THR A 452 12.01 12.01 -9.93
CA THR A 452 12.78 12.97 -9.13
C THR A 452 13.55 12.28 -8.02
N VAL A 453 12.91 11.38 -7.27
CA VAL A 453 13.54 10.64 -6.16
C VAL A 453 14.72 9.78 -6.64
N LEU A 454 14.57 9.13 -7.79
CA LEU A 454 15.59 8.22 -8.32
C LEU A 454 16.71 8.97 -9.05
N GLY A 455 16.40 10.10 -9.69
CA GLY A 455 17.36 10.87 -10.47
C GLY A 455 18.17 11.87 -9.66
N ALA A 456 17.56 12.50 -8.66
CA ALA A 456 18.24 13.50 -7.84
C ALA A 456 19.25 12.87 -6.88
N ASP A 457 20.36 13.57 -6.67
CA ASP A 457 21.37 13.16 -5.70
C ASP A 457 20.90 13.47 -4.27
N GLU A 458 20.50 14.72 -4.03
CA GLU A 458 19.96 15.18 -2.74
C GLU A 458 18.73 16.08 -2.96
N PRO A 459 17.79 16.10 -2.01
CA PRO A 459 16.66 17.02 -2.09
C PRO A 459 17.12 18.47 -1.85
N PRO A 460 16.57 19.46 -2.60
CA PRO A 460 16.84 20.88 -2.35
C PRO A 460 16.44 21.30 -0.94
N ALA A 461 17.23 22.20 -0.34
CA ALA A 461 17.08 22.59 1.05
C ALA A 461 15.82 23.44 1.31
N SER A 462 15.44 24.28 0.34
CA SER A 462 14.30 25.18 0.48
C SER A 462 13.11 24.82 -0.41
N LYS A 463 11.92 25.28 -0.05
CA LYS A 463 10.70 25.13 -0.87
C LYS A 463 10.82 25.91 -2.19
N GLU A 464 11.51 27.05 -2.18
CA GLU A 464 11.84 27.85 -3.38
C GLU A 464 12.68 27.08 -4.39
N GLU A 465 13.72 26.40 -3.90
CA GLU A 465 14.57 25.56 -4.75
C GLU A 465 13.80 24.37 -5.32
N ARG A 466 12.93 23.72 -4.51
CA ARG A 466 12.07 22.61 -4.95
C ARG A 466 11.08 23.05 -6.02
N ALA A 467 10.53 24.26 -5.93
CA ALA A 467 9.60 24.82 -6.92
C ALA A 467 10.21 24.96 -8.32
N SER A 468 11.51 25.27 -8.38
CA SER A 468 12.25 25.48 -9.64
C SER A 468 13.09 24.27 -10.05
N PHE A 469 13.15 23.23 -9.23
CA PHE A 469 14.01 22.07 -9.47
C PHE A 469 13.63 21.32 -10.75
N ARG A 470 14.65 20.96 -11.50
CA ARG A 470 14.56 20.02 -12.62
C ARG A 470 15.82 19.16 -12.63
N LEU A 471 15.67 17.90 -12.98
CA LEU A 471 16.79 17.00 -13.17
C LEU A 471 17.69 17.49 -14.31
N SER A 472 19.02 17.47 -14.10
CA SER A 472 19.96 17.62 -15.19
C SER A 472 19.84 16.45 -16.18
N PRO A 473 20.32 16.57 -17.42
CA PRO A 473 20.26 15.46 -18.39
C PRO A 473 20.88 14.16 -17.86
N VAL A 474 22.00 14.21 -17.15
CA VAL A 474 22.67 13.04 -16.57
C VAL A 474 21.82 12.42 -15.43
N GLN A 475 21.25 13.26 -14.56
CA GLN A 475 20.37 12.82 -13.51
C GLN A 475 19.09 12.19 -14.06
N ARG A 476 18.52 12.76 -15.12
CA ARG A 476 17.32 12.24 -15.78
C ARG A 476 17.61 10.90 -16.46
N GLU A 477 18.74 10.74 -17.14
CA GLU A 477 19.14 9.47 -17.76
C GLU A 477 19.27 8.36 -16.70
N ARG A 478 20.05 8.61 -15.65
CA ARG A 478 20.17 7.68 -14.52
C ARG A 478 18.82 7.40 -13.86
N GLY A 479 18.05 8.45 -13.59
CA GLY A 479 16.71 8.34 -12.99
C GLY A 479 15.75 7.50 -13.83
N THR A 480 15.82 7.63 -15.17
CA THR A 480 15.00 6.85 -16.09
C THR A 480 15.40 5.37 -16.10
N ALA A 481 16.70 5.06 -16.06
CA ALA A 481 17.18 3.68 -15.96
C ALA A 481 16.71 3.04 -14.64
N LEU A 482 16.84 3.72 -13.52
CA LEU A 482 16.36 3.26 -12.22
C LEU A 482 14.83 3.18 -12.15
N LEU A 483 14.10 4.09 -12.82
CA LEU A 483 12.63 4.03 -12.91
C LEU A 483 12.16 2.76 -13.66
N ARG A 484 12.89 2.36 -14.71
CA ARG A 484 12.61 1.10 -15.41
C ARG A 484 12.78 -0.11 -14.50
N LEU A 485 13.85 -0.14 -13.69
CA LEU A 485 14.04 -1.19 -12.68
C LEU A 485 12.92 -1.19 -11.62
N ALA A 486 12.58 0.00 -11.13
CA ALA A 486 11.51 0.15 -10.15
C ALA A 486 10.15 -0.32 -10.69
N ALA A 487 9.82 0.04 -11.94
CA ALA A 487 8.61 -0.41 -12.62
C ALA A 487 8.63 -1.93 -12.84
N LEU A 488 9.77 -2.50 -13.27
CA LEU A 488 9.90 -3.95 -13.43
C LEU A 488 9.62 -4.69 -12.12
N ALA A 489 10.21 -4.22 -11.01
CA ALA A 489 9.93 -4.75 -9.67
C ALA A 489 8.46 -4.57 -9.29
N LEU A 490 7.89 -3.38 -9.49
CA LEU A 490 6.49 -3.08 -9.16
C LEU A 490 5.51 -4.05 -9.85
N PHE A 491 5.70 -4.32 -11.14
CA PHE A 491 4.78 -5.16 -11.92
C PHE A 491 5.02 -6.67 -11.76
N SER A 492 6.21 -7.07 -11.32
CA SER A 492 6.57 -8.49 -11.17
C SER A 492 6.52 -9.00 -9.74
N PHE A 493 6.62 -8.15 -8.73
CA PHE A 493 6.53 -8.53 -7.32
C PHE A 493 5.07 -8.89 -6.91
N PRO A 494 4.86 -9.77 -5.88
CA PRO A 494 3.52 -10.01 -5.32
C PRO A 494 2.83 -8.73 -4.84
N GLY A 495 1.53 -8.65 -5.05
CA GLY A 495 0.71 -7.47 -4.76
C GLY A 495 0.09 -6.88 -6.02
N VAL A 496 -0.57 -5.76 -5.90
CA VAL A 496 -1.24 -5.06 -6.99
C VAL A 496 -0.46 -3.79 -7.34
N PRO A 497 0.16 -3.73 -8.52
CA PRO A 497 0.91 -2.56 -8.94
C PRO A 497 -0.01 -1.35 -9.04
N THR A 498 0.41 -0.24 -8.45
CA THR A 498 -0.31 1.02 -8.48
C THR A 498 0.60 2.11 -9.02
N VAL A 499 0.12 2.83 -10.03
CA VAL A 499 0.84 3.91 -10.69
C VAL A 499 0.13 5.22 -10.39
N TYR A 500 0.86 6.19 -9.84
CA TYR A 500 0.38 7.55 -9.65
C TYR A 500 0.43 8.30 -10.98
N TYR A 501 -0.67 8.97 -11.36
CA TYR A 501 -0.78 9.63 -12.66
C TYR A 501 0.45 10.47 -12.98
N GLY A 502 1.00 10.29 -14.16
CA GLY A 502 2.16 11.03 -14.65
C GLY A 502 3.53 10.41 -14.31
N ASP A 503 3.62 9.44 -13.40
CA ASP A 503 4.87 8.71 -13.16
C ASP A 503 5.24 7.86 -14.39
N GLU A 504 4.25 7.32 -15.09
CA GLU A 504 4.41 6.54 -16.33
C GLU A 504 4.80 7.37 -17.56
N VAL A 505 4.83 8.70 -17.43
CA VAL A 505 5.29 9.62 -18.48
C VAL A 505 6.45 10.50 -18.01
N GLY A 506 7.08 10.14 -16.90
CA GLY A 506 8.28 10.77 -16.40
C GLY A 506 8.08 12.19 -15.86
N MET A 507 6.95 12.47 -15.22
CA MET A 507 6.76 13.74 -14.50
C MET A 507 7.76 13.87 -13.35
N GLU A 508 8.23 15.11 -13.17
CA GLU A 508 9.13 15.51 -12.09
C GLU A 508 8.39 16.38 -11.07
N GLY A 509 8.85 16.36 -9.83
CA GLY A 509 8.35 17.20 -8.72
C GLY A 509 8.73 16.63 -7.37
N TRP A 510 9.09 17.51 -6.44
CA TRP A 510 9.26 17.19 -5.04
C TRP A 510 7.88 17.05 -4.36
N GLU A 511 7.85 16.96 -3.04
CA GLU A 511 6.63 16.78 -2.27
C GLU A 511 5.60 17.91 -2.52
N ASP A 512 4.41 17.76 -1.98
CA ASP A 512 3.28 18.69 -2.09
C ASP A 512 3.69 20.18 -1.99
N PRO A 513 3.26 21.00 -2.97
CA PRO A 513 2.35 20.71 -4.08
C PRO A 513 3.06 20.34 -5.40
N PHE A 514 4.38 20.20 -5.44
CA PHE A 514 5.16 20.04 -6.67
C PHE A 514 4.97 18.68 -7.33
N ASN A 515 4.63 17.65 -6.56
CA ASN A 515 4.25 16.32 -7.07
C ASN A 515 2.84 16.30 -7.71
N ARG A 516 2.05 17.38 -7.56
CA ARG A 516 0.66 17.51 -8.01
C ARG A 516 0.54 18.41 -9.25
N GLY A 517 1.56 18.43 -10.11
CA GLY A 517 1.53 19.10 -11.40
C GLY A 517 0.46 18.52 -12.32
N THR A 518 0.04 19.28 -13.35
CA THR A 518 -0.91 18.82 -14.36
C THR A 518 -0.29 17.78 -15.28
N TYR A 519 -1.11 16.82 -15.73
CA TYR A 519 -0.66 15.80 -16.69
C TYR A 519 -0.24 16.45 -18.02
N PRO A 520 0.94 16.10 -18.58
CA PRO A 520 1.54 16.79 -19.71
C PRO A 520 1.01 16.28 -21.05
N TRP A 521 -0.31 16.35 -21.27
CA TRP A 521 -0.94 15.88 -22.51
C TRP A 521 -0.29 16.44 -23.77
N GLY A 522 0.12 15.53 -24.68
CA GLY A 522 0.81 15.85 -25.93
C GLY A 522 2.31 16.13 -25.79
N ARG A 523 2.87 15.95 -24.57
CA ARG A 523 4.30 16.12 -24.25
C ARG A 523 4.82 15.00 -23.38
N GLU A 524 4.15 13.84 -23.42
CA GLU A 524 4.48 12.66 -22.66
C GLU A 524 5.86 12.09 -23.06
N ASP A 525 6.63 11.57 -22.11
CA ASP A 525 7.78 10.73 -22.43
C ASP A 525 7.25 9.37 -22.89
N THR A 526 7.11 9.22 -24.20
CA THR A 526 6.52 8.01 -24.79
C THR A 526 7.35 6.76 -24.55
N ALA A 527 8.68 6.89 -24.41
CA ALA A 527 9.55 5.73 -24.13
C ALA A 527 9.33 5.16 -22.73
N ILE A 528 9.04 6.02 -21.75
CA ILE A 528 8.65 5.59 -20.41
C ILE A 528 7.24 5.01 -20.44
N ARG A 529 6.29 5.71 -21.09
CA ARG A 529 4.89 5.27 -21.21
C ARG A 529 4.76 3.89 -21.85
N ASP A 530 5.45 3.66 -22.97
CA ASP A 530 5.43 2.40 -23.71
C ASP A 530 5.99 1.25 -22.85
N TYR A 531 7.01 1.54 -22.02
CA TYR A 531 7.56 0.57 -21.09
C TYR A 531 6.54 0.17 -20.01
N PHE A 532 5.84 1.12 -19.40
CA PHE A 532 4.78 0.85 -18.44
C PHE A 532 3.61 0.08 -19.09
N ALA A 533 3.22 0.44 -20.32
CA ALA A 533 2.18 -0.27 -21.07
C ALA A 533 2.57 -1.72 -21.36
N LEU A 534 3.82 -1.96 -21.75
CA LEU A 534 4.35 -3.31 -21.94
C LEU A 534 4.25 -4.14 -20.64
N LEU A 535 4.72 -3.59 -19.51
CA LEU A 535 4.65 -4.28 -18.23
C LEU A 535 3.20 -4.53 -17.77
N GLY A 536 2.31 -3.57 -17.96
CA GLY A 536 0.87 -3.72 -17.71
C GLY A 536 0.24 -4.83 -18.55
N GLY A 537 0.61 -4.89 -19.84
CA GLY A 537 0.21 -5.96 -20.77
C GLY A 537 0.72 -7.33 -20.33
N LEU A 538 2.01 -7.44 -19.99
CA LEU A 538 2.62 -8.68 -19.52
C LEU A 538 1.94 -9.18 -18.23
N ARG A 539 1.66 -8.28 -17.27
CA ARG A 539 0.95 -8.67 -16.04
C ARG A 539 -0.44 -9.21 -16.33
N LYS A 540 -1.22 -8.58 -17.21
CA LYS A 540 -2.56 -9.07 -17.60
C LYS A 540 -2.51 -10.45 -18.28
N GLN A 541 -1.46 -10.74 -19.05
CA GLN A 541 -1.32 -12.00 -19.79
C GLN A 541 -0.78 -13.14 -18.92
N ARG A 542 0.10 -12.84 -17.94
CA ARG A 542 0.82 -13.87 -17.18
C ARG A 542 0.22 -14.14 -15.81
N THR A 543 -0.27 -15.35 -15.61
CA THR A 543 -0.83 -15.80 -14.33
C THR A 543 0.23 -15.85 -13.24
N SER A 544 1.48 -16.19 -13.58
CA SER A 544 2.61 -16.16 -12.64
C SER A 544 2.78 -14.77 -12.00
N LEU A 545 2.66 -13.69 -12.75
CA LEU A 545 2.80 -12.33 -12.24
C LEU A 545 1.60 -11.91 -11.39
N ARG A 546 0.38 -12.32 -11.74
CA ARG A 546 -0.84 -11.97 -11.01
C ARG A 546 -1.01 -12.78 -9.73
N ARG A 547 -0.84 -14.11 -9.79
CA ARG A 547 -1.25 -15.06 -8.74
C ARG A 547 -0.15 -16.02 -8.30
N GLY A 548 1.04 -15.96 -8.92
CA GLY A 548 2.14 -16.87 -8.60
C GLY A 548 2.71 -16.65 -7.21
N GLY A 549 3.14 -17.72 -6.57
CA GLY A 549 3.97 -17.66 -5.39
C GLY A 549 5.31 -16.98 -5.67
N ILE A 550 6.04 -16.58 -4.64
CA ILE A 550 7.38 -15.98 -4.77
C ILE A 550 8.43 -16.84 -4.07
N ARG A 551 9.59 -16.96 -4.68
CA ARG A 551 10.81 -17.50 -4.07
C ARG A 551 12.01 -16.67 -4.53
N TRP A 552 12.81 -16.21 -3.58
CA TRP A 552 14.06 -15.52 -3.85
C TRP A 552 15.11 -16.50 -4.37
N MET A 553 15.85 -16.08 -5.39
CA MET A 553 16.95 -16.81 -6.00
C MET A 553 18.29 -16.20 -5.63
N GLU A 554 18.37 -14.87 -5.62
CA GLU A 554 19.53 -14.10 -5.22
C GLU A 554 19.07 -12.79 -4.56
N ALA A 555 19.76 -12.34 -3.54
CA ALA A 555 19.57 -11.01 -2.94
C ALA A 555 20.83 -10.62 -2.16
N GLN A 556 21.83 -10.08 -2.84
CA GLN A 556 23.08 -9.65 -2.25
C GLN A 556 23.67 -8.46 -3.02
N GLY A 557 24.25 -7.53 -2.30
CA GLY A 557 24.86 -6.34 -2.90
C GLY A 557 23.86 -5.55 -3.76
N ARG A 558 24.15 -5.40 -5.03
CA ARG A 558 23.31 -4.67 -5.99
C ARG A 558 22.46 -5.57 -6.88
N LEU A 559 22.46 -6.88 -6.63
CA LEU A 559 21.75 -7.87 -7.42
C LEU A 559 20.58 -8.49 -6.63
N ALA A 560 19.39 -8.43 -7.20
CA ALA A 560 18.20 -9.10 -6.69
C ALA A 560 17.58 -9.98 -7.77
N ALA A 561 17.23 -11.22 -7.44
CA ALA A 561 16.52 -12.11 -8.34
C ALA A 561 15.47 -12.93 -7.60
N TYR A 562 14.28 -13.04 -8.17
CA TYR A 562 13.18 -13.84 -7.63
C TYR A 562 12.34 -14.46 -8.76
N ILE A 563 11.74 -15.59 -8.44
CA ILE A 563 10.84 -16.32 -9.33
C ILE A 563 9.39 -16.22 -8.83
N ARG A 564 8.47 -16.04 -9.77
CA ARG A 564 7.02 -16.15 -9.59
C ARG A 564 6.53 -17.40 -10.31
N GLU A 565 5.82 -18.27 -9.58
CA GLU A 565 5.36 -19.55 -10.14
C GLU A 565 3.86 -19.75 -9.89
N SER A 566 3.14 -20.16 -10.93
CA SER A 566 1.73 -20.53 -10.88
C SER A 566 1.44 -21.59 -11.95
N ALA A 567 0.78 -22.69 -11.59
CA ALA A 567 0.16 -23.68 -12.48
C ALA A 567 0.89 -23.93 -13.84
N GLY A 568 2.20 -24.20 -13.79
CA GLY A 568 3.01 -24.50 -15.00
C GLY A 568 3.58 -23.28 -15.72
N GLU A 569 3.32 -22.07 -15.23
CA GLU A 569 3.90 -20.82 -15.74
C GLU A 569 4.90 -20.24 -14.74
N ARG A 570 6.03 -19.75 -15.25
CA ARG A 570 7.09 -19.10 -14.46
C ARG A 570 7.45 -17.76 -15.05
N SER A 571 7.85 -16.84 -14.16
CA SER A 571 8.49 -15.58 -14.52
C SER A 571 9.63 -15.32 -13.54
N VAL A 572 10.83 -15.11 -14.06
CA VAL A 572 12.01 -14.78 -13.24
C VAL A 572 12.35 -13.32 -13.47
N THR A 573 12.41 -12.55 -12.38
CA THR A 573 12.87 -11.16 -12.40
C THR A 573 14.28 -11.09 -11.87
N VAL A 574 15.18 -10.44 -12.63
CA VAL A 574 16.57 -10.17 -12.23
C VAL A 574 16.81 -8.68 -12.33
N LEU A 575 17.32 -8.06 -11.27
CA LEU A 575 17.54 -6.62 -11.15
C LEU A 575 19.00 -6.35 -10.78
N ASN A 576 19.73 -5.66 -11.64
CA ASN A 576 21.02 -5.07 -11.30
C ASN A 576 20.82 -3.57 -11.01
N ALA A 577 20.81 -3.19 -9.74
CA ALA A 577 20.70 -1.79 -9.31
C ALA A 577 22.10 -1.12 -9.16
N GLY A 578 23.18 -1.78 -9.59
CA GLY A 578 24.53 -1.24 -9.58
C GLY A 578 24.87 -0.48 -10.85
N ASP A 579 25.96 0.29 -10.78
CA ASP A 579 26.56 1.07 -11.87
C ASP A 579 27.63 0.30 -12.67
N SER A 580 27.73 -1.01 -12.41
CA SER A 580 28.66 -1.93 -13.07
C SER A 580 27.97 -3.22 -13.51
N GLU A 581 28.57 -3.92 -14.48
CA GLU A 581 28.07 -5.22 -14.94
C GLU A 581 28.02 -6.22 -13.78
N GLN A 582 26.93 -6.98 -13.68
CA GLN A 582 26.76 -8.07 -12.74
C GLN A 582 26.42 -9.36 -13.50
N SER A 583 26.85 -10.50 -12.95
CA SER A 583 26.54 -11.82 -13.49
C SER A 583 25.56 -12.54 -12.57
N PHE A 584 24.56 -13.18 -13.17
CA PHE A 584 23.60 -14.02 -12.46
C PHE A 584 23.53 -15.39 -13.13
N GLU A 585 23.54 -16.45 -12.32
CA GLU A 585 23.49 -17.83 -12.80
C GLU A 585 22.36 -18.59 -12.14
N MET A 586 21.63 -19.39 -12.94
CA MET A 586 20.54 -20.25 -12.44
C MET A 586 20.40 -21.53 -13.25
N ASP A 587 19.80 -22.54 -12.63
CA ASP A 587 19.37 -23.74 -13.34
C ASP A 587 18.17 -23.41 -14.24
N TRP A 588 18.27 -23.82 -15.53
CA TRP A 588 17.22 -23.64 -16.51
C TRP A 588 17.07 -24.87 -17.37
N PRO A 589 16.09 -25.73 -17.09
CA PRO A 589 15.99 -27.05 -17.73
C PRO A 589 15.41 -27.05 -19.15
N TRP A 590 15.03 -25.85 -19.68
CA TRP A 590 14.44 -25.73 -21.01
C TRP A 590 15.49 -25.30 -22.05
N GLU A 591 15.21 -25.56 -23.32
CA GLU A 591 16.11 -25.25 -24.43
C GLU A 591 16.34 -23.73 -24.64
N THR A 592 15.37 -22.92 -24.31
CA THR A 592 15.43 -21.44 -24.50
C THR A 592 14.86 -20.73 -23.32
N CYS A 593 15.33 -19.49 -23.11
CA CYS A 593 14.79 -18.50 -22.18
C CYS A 593 14.60 -17.20 -22.94
N THR A 594 13.51 -16.49 -22.71
CA THR A 594 13.25 -15.22 -23.38
C THR A 594 13.09 -14.12 -22.33
N ASP A 595 13.80 -13.00 -22.52
CA ASP A 595 13.42 -11.78 -21.82
C ASP A 595 12.12 -11.22 -22.42
N LEU A 596 11.07 -11.21 -21.64
CA LEU A 596 9.71 -10.83 -22.05
C LEU A 596 9.59 -9.33 -22.35
N VAL A 597 10.55 -8.53 -21.89
CA VAL A 597 10.58 -7.08 -22.10
C VAL A 597 11.21 -6.74 -23.44
N SER A 598 12.39 -7.26 -23.71
CA SER A 598 13.15 -6.98 -24.95
C SER A 598 12.89 -7.97 -26.07
N GLY A 599 12.37 -9.16 -25.76
CA GLY A 599 12.27 -10.27 -26.69
C GLY A 599 13.60 -11.00 -26.94
N GLN A 600 14.68 -10.64 -26.25
CA GLN A 600 15.98 -11.29 -26.37
C GLN A 600 15.88 -12.74 -25.91
N LYS A 601 16.48 -13.64 -26.70
CA LYS A 601 16.54 -15.06 -26.38
C LYS A 601 17.92 -15.43 -25.85
N PHE A 602 17.90 -16.26 -24.82
CA PHE A 602 19.09 -16.84 -24.21
C PHE A 602 19.06 -18.36 -24.40
N THR A 603 20.22 -18.97 -24.64
CA THR A 603 20.36 -20.42 -24.76
C THR A 603 21.11 -20.93 -23.54
N PRO A 604 20.50 -21.77 -22.70
CA PRO A 604 21.20 -22.42 -21.60
C PRO A 604 22.27 -23.38 -22.10
N VAL A 605 23.35 -23.49 -21.34
CA VAL A 605 24.43 -24.45 -21.60
C VAL A 605 24.43 -25.47 -20.47
N ASP A 606 24.32 -26.76 -20.81
CA ASP A 606 24.26 -27.87 -19.84
C ASP A 606 23.18 -27.66 -18.74
N GLY A 607 22.01 -27.12 -19.14
CA GLY A 607 20.89 -26.85 -18.22
C GLY A 607 21.09 -25.66 -17.30
N ARG A 608 22.11 -24.83 -17.53
CA ARG A 608 22.40 -23.61 -16.76
C ARG A 608 22.29 -22.37 -17.64
N LEU A 609 21.69 -21.34 -17.11
CA LEU A 609 21.59 -20.03 -17.74
C LEU A 609 22.51 -19.05 -17.02
N ILE A 610 23.44 -18.45 -17.79
CA ILE A 610 24.36 -17.43 -17.30
C ILE A 610 23.97 -16.11 -17.97
N LEU A 611 23.61 -15.13 -17.16
CA LEU A 611 23.17 -13.82 -17.59
C LEU A 611 24.21 -12.77 -17.19
N LYS A 612 24.42 -11.80 -18.07
CA LYS A 612 25.19 -10.59 -17.79
C LYS A 612 24.25 -9.41 -17.89
N LEU A 613 24.15 -8.65 -16.82
CA LEU A 613 23.31 -7.46 -16.75
C LEU A 613 24.25 -6.23 -16.68
N GLY A 614 24.06 -5.31 -17.61
CA GLY A 614 24.72 -4.02 -17.57
C GLY A 614 24.28 -3.16 -16.38
N PRO A 615 24.87 -1.96 -16.22
CA PRO A 615 24.47 -1.02 -15.18
C PRO A 615 22.98 -0.67 -15.25
N TYR A 616 22.30 -0.73 -14.10
CA TYR A 616 20.86 -0.40 -13.96
C TYR A 616 19.97 -1.19 -14.94
N GLU A 617 20.33 -2.42 -15.24
CA GLU A 617 19.57 -3.29 -16.13
C GLU A 617 18.73 -4.31 -15.37
N GLY A 618 17.54 -4.59 -15.90
CA GLY A 618 16.62 -5.60 -15.37
C GLY A 618 16.07 -6.49 -16.48
N LEU A 619 15.87 -7.77 -16.15
CA LEU A 619 15.31 -8.77 -17.04
C LEU A 619 14.05 -9.40 -16.43
N LEU A 620 13.05 -9.67 -17.26
CA LEU A 620 11.87 -10.45 -16.92
C LEU A 620 11.83 -11.69 -17.83
N LEU A 621 12.26 -12.81 -17.29
CA LEU A 621 12.44 -14.05 -18.05
C LEU A 621 11.19 -14.95 -17.98
N GLY A 622 10.88 -15.61 -19.12
CA GLY A 622 9.78 -16.56 -19.22
C GLY A 622 9.95 -17.60 -20.31
#